data_7ce164828374f0c2aae502b1860d8251
#
_entry.id   7ce164828374f0c2aae502b1860d8251
#
_cell.length_a   1.000
_cell.length_b   1.000
_cell.length_c   1.000
_cell.angle_alpha   90.00
_cell.angle_beta   90.00
_cell.angle_gamma   90.00
#
_symmetry.space_group_name_H-M   'P 1'
#
loop_
_entity.id
_entity.type
_entity.pdbx_description
1 polymer ?
#
loop_
_entity_poly.entity_id
_entity_poly.type
_entity_poly.pdbx_seq_one_letter_code
_entity_poly.pdbx_strand_id
1 'polypeptide(L)'
;ACIYFFVNYKKVPYDKNGNPLIAEMTTEPKTHRPKPTGRVFDHTGREVEPEYWLGKYSDMPHILSFLNLDYQTIFEVLETDPEVAPLLGPFQTAMKNKAMEQLEGMIGTLRVYTSRLATKESYWIFHKDGDDFDLKVSDPKNPSYLLIANDPEMESIIGALNALILNRLVTRVNTGQGKNIPVSIIVDELPTLYFHKIDRLIGTARSNKVSVALGFQELPQLESDYGK
;
A
#
# COMPACT_ATOMS: atom_id res chain seq x y z
N ALA A 1 -7.73 6.32 -5.61
CA ALA A 1 -9.03 6.46 -4.93
C ALA A 1 -9.16 5.47 -3.76
N CYS A 2 -9.30 4.15 -4.00
CA CYS A 2 -9.57 3.16 -2.94
C CYS A 2 -8.55 3.19 -1.80
N ILE A 3 -7.25 3.13 -2.09
CA ILE A 3 -6.20 3.18 -1.05
C ILE A 3 -6.30 4.46 -0.22
N TYR A 4 -6.46 5.60 -0.88
CA TYR A 4 -6.61 6.88 -0.20
C TYR A 4 -7.85 6.91 0.70
N PHE A 5 -8.98 6.42 0.19
CA PHE A 5 -10.22 6.28 0.95
C PHE A 5 -10.01 5.46 2.22
N PHE A 6 -9.46 4.24 2.12
CA PHE A 6 -9.30 3.37 3.28
C PHE A 6 -8.25 3.86 4.29
N VAL A 7 -7.19 4.53 3.84
CA VAL A 7 -6.21 5.14 4.74
C VAL A 7 -6.83 6.29 5.54
N ASN A 8 -7.72 7.06 4.93
CA ASN A 8 -8.36 8.23 5.54
C ASN A 8 -9.78 7.95 6.04
N TYR A 9 -10.26 6.73 5.93
CA TYR A 9 -11.62 6.35 6.28
C TYR A 9 -11.92 6.60 7.75
N LYS A 10 -12.86 7.50 8.00
CA LYS A 10 -13.22 8.03 9.32
C LYS A 10 -14.59 7.57 9.79
N LYS A 11 -15.13 6.48 9.27
CA LYS A 11 -16.40 5.97 9.77
C LYS A 11 -16.21 5.59 11.23
N VAL A 12 -17.09 6.13 12.08
CA VAL A 12 -17.09 5.84 13.51
C VAL A 12 -17.20 4.32 13.68
N PRO A 13 -16.20 3.64 14.23
CA PRO A 13 -16.32 2.22 14.51
C PRO A 13 -17.35 2.01 15.60
N TYR A 14 -17.85 0.79 15.69
CA TYR A 14 -18.73 0.39 16.76
C TYR A 14 -17.93 -0.36 17.82
N ASP A 15 -18.34 -0.25 19.08
CA ASP A 15 -17.82 -1.08 20.16
C ASP A 15 -18.26 -2.55 19.99
N LYS A 16 -17.80 -3.42 20.88
CA LYS A 16 -18.14 -4.85 20.87
C LYS A 16 -19.66 -5.12 20.98
N ASN A 17 -20.41 -4.15 21.46
CA ASN A 17 -21.85 -4.23 21.66
C ASN A 17 -22.65 -3.56 20.53
N GLY A 18 -21.98 -3.06 19.51
CA GLY A 18 -22.62 -2.39 18.40
C GLY A 18 -22.95 -0.91 18.67
N ASN A 19 -22.47 -0.31 19.75
CA ASN A 19 -22.65 1.12 20.01
C ASN A 19 -21.61 1.94 19.26
N PRO A 20 -21.96 3.10 18.68
CA PRO A 20 -21.03 3.93 17.94
C PRO A 20 -19.96 4.53 18.87
N LEU A 21 -18.71 4.50 18.43
CA LEU A 21 -17.61 5.23 19.04
C LEU A 21 -17.50 6.63 18.45
N ILE A 22 -17.17 7.63 19.26
CA ILE A 22 -17.13 9.04 18.90
C ILE A 22 -15.67 9.52 18.89
N ALA A 23 -15.19 10.03 17.74
CA ALA A 23 -13.88 10.64 17.67
C ALA A 23 -13.90 12.07 18.17
N GLU A 24 -12.89 12.42 18.94
CA GLU A 24 -12.61 13.82 19.21
C GLU A 24 -11.98 14.46 17.97
N MET A 25 -12.57 15.57 17.54
CA MET A 25 -12.10 16.32 16.38
C MET A 25 -11.52 17.66 16.84
N THR A 26 -10.39 18.03 16.23
CA THR A 26 -9.79 19.37 16.37
C THR A 26 -9.69 20.03 15.00
N THR A 27 -9.50 21.34 14.98
CA THR A 27 -9.29 22.08 13.73
C THR A 27 -7.81 22.26 13.48
N GLU A 28 -7.34 21.82 12.33
CA GLU A 28 -5.93 22.01 11.95
C GLU A 28 -5.63 23.51 11.73
N PRO A 29 -4.62 24.08 12.42
CA PRO A 29 -4.38 25.53 12.39
C PRO A 29 -4.09 26.11 11.00
N LYS A 30 -3.48 25.33 10.11
CA LYS A 30 -3.07 25.79 8.77
C LYS A 30 -4.15 25.66 7.70
N THR A 31 -5.00 24.65 7.79
CA THR A 31 -5.98 24.32 6.74
C THR A 31 -7.40 24.61 7.16
N HIS A 32 -7.64 24.91 8.44
CA HIS A 32 -8.96 25.04 9.06
C HIS A 32 -9.89 23.84 8.86
N ARG A 33 -9.31 22.67 8.53
CA ARG A 33 -10.06 21.42 8.35
C ARG A 33 -10.18 20.65 9.66
N PRO A 34 -11.29 19.96 9.89
CA PRO A 34 -11.43 19.09 11.04
C PRO A 34 -10.45 17.90 10.91
N LYS A 35 -9.68 17.68 11.97
CA LYS A 35 -8.71 16.60 12.08
C LYS A 35 -8.98 15.82 13.36
N PRO A 36 -8.98 14.47 13.35
CA PRO A 36 -9.10 13.68 14.58
C PRO A 36 -7.88 13.90 15.47
N THR A 37 -8.09 14.04 16.75
CA THR A 37 -7.02 14.15 17.78
C THR A 37 -6.35 12.80 18.03
N GLY A 38 -6.97 11.70 17.63
CA GLY A 38 -6.59 10.35 17.98
C GLY A 38 -7.30 9.81 19.23
N ARG A 39 -8.06 10.65 19.92
CA ARG A 39 -8.86 10.21 21.08
C ARG A 39 -10.25 9.78 20.64
N VAL A 40 -10.72 8.72 21.24
CA VAL A 40 -11.99 8.08 20.91
C VAL A 40 -12.78 7.83 22.18
N PHE A 41 -14.06 8.09 22.12
CA PHE A 41 -14.96 7.95 23.26
C PHE A 41 -16.09 6.98 22.92
N ASP A 42 -16.51 6.19 23.90
CA ASP A 42 -17.71 5.38 23.79
C ASP A 42 -18.98 6.23 23.97
N HIS A 43 -20.14 5.60 23.83
CA HIS A 43 -21.43 6.25 23.98
C HIS A 43 -21.70 6.81 25.40
N THR A 44 -20.89 6.39 26.40
CA THR A 44 -20.95 6.91 27.77
C THR A 44 -20.02 8.10 28.01
N GLY A 45 -19.23 8.49 26.99
CA GLY A 45 -18.20 9.53 27.09
C GLY A 45 -16.88 9.07 27.72
N ARG A 46 -16.68 7.76 27.90
CA ARG A 46 -15.44 7.22 28.41
C ARG A 46 -14.44 7.09 27.23
N GLU A 47 -13.21 7.56 27.46
CA GLU A 47 -12.14 7.38 26.47
C GLU A 47 -11.80 5.88 26.32
N VAL A 48 -11.74 5.44 25.06
CA VAL A 48 -11.35 4.07 24.67
C VAL A 48 -10.13 4.12 23.79
N GLU A 49 -9.34 3.06 23.78
CA GLU A 49 -8.14 3.01 22.96
C GLU A 49 -8.47 3.16 21.46
N PRO A 50 -7.70 3.98 20.72
CA PRO A 50 -7.97 4.31 19.33
C PRO A 50 -7.68 3.17 18.33
N GLU A 51 -7.49 1.95 18.79
CA GLU A 51 -7.10 0.76 18.04
C GLU A 51 -7.99 0.45 16.83
N TYR A 52 -9.16 1.08 16.77
CA TYR A 52 -10.16 0.85 15.72
C TYR A 52 -10.23 1.95 14.65
N TRP A 53 -9.34 2.95 14.69
CA TRP A 53 -9.60 4.20 13.99
C TRP A 53 -9.05 4.29 12.59
N LEU A 54 -7.83 4.61 12.43
CA LEU A 54 -7.31 5.03 11.15
C LEU A 54 -6.67 3.86 10.41
N GLY A 55 -7.18 3.60 9.22
CA GLY A 55 -6.57 2.66 8.33
C GLY A 55 -6.74 1.19 8.72
N LYS A 56 -7.71 0.85 9.58
CA LYS A 56 -8.00 -0.56 9.91
C LYS A 56 -8.22 -1.41 8.67
N TYR A 57 -8.89 -0.87 7.67
CA TYR A 57 -9.21 -1.54 6.42
C TYR A 57 -8.29 -1.13 5.26
N SER A 58 -7.15 -0.50 5.55
CA SER A 58 -6.21 -0.05 4.53
C SER A 58 -5.19 -1.11 4.11
N ASP A 59 -5.31 -2.31 4.61
CA ASP A 59 -4.48 -3.43 4.20
C ASP A 59 -4.90 -4.00 2.82
N MET A 60 -4.03 -4.78 2.23
CA MET A 60 -4.25 -5.36 0.92
C MET A 60 -5.48 -6.27 0.86
N PRO A 61 -5.73 -7.18 1.83
CA PRO A 61 -6.92 -8.03 1.83
C PRO A 61 -8.23 -7.25 1.74
N HIS A 62 -8.39 -6.22 2.55
CA HIS A 62 -9.61 -5.41 2.55
C HIS A 62 -9.77 -4.62 1.25
N ILE A 63 -8.68 -4.03 0.73
CA ILE A 63 -8.72 -3.30 -0.54
C ILE A 63 -9.08 -4.23 -1.71
N LEU A 64 -8.49 -5.42 -1.77
CA LEU A 64 -8.80 -6.38 -2.82
C LEU A 64 -10.24 -6.91 -2.72
N SER A 65 -10.71 -7.18 -1.50
CA SER A 65 -12.09 -7.59 -1.26
C SER A 65 -13.08 -6.51 -1.70
N PHE A 66 -12.79 -5.24 -1.40
CA PHE A 66 -13.60 -4.11 -1.83
C PHE A 66 -13.62 -3.96 -3.36
N LEU A 67 -12.49 -4.11 -4.03
CA LEU A 67 -12.39 -4.03 -5.49
C LEU A 67 -13.14 -5.17 -6.22
N ASN A 68 -13.46 -6.25 -5.53
CA ASN A 68 -14.27 -7.34 -6.07
C ASN A 68 -15.79 -7.09 -5.99
N LEU A 69 -16.23 -6.05 -5.28
CA LEU A 69 -17.64 -5.64 -5.28
C LEU A 69 -18.05 -5.14 -6.68
N ASP A 70 -19.35 -5.00 -6.90
CA ASP A 70 -19.83 -4.33 -8.12
C ASP A 70 -19.37 -2.86 -8.13
N TYR A 71 -19.16 -2.33 -9.32
CA TYR A 71 -18.58 -0.99 -9.47
C TYR A 71 -19.51 0.13 -9.01
N GLN A 72 -20.82 -0.10 -9.02
CA GLN A 72 -21.80 0.90 -8.57
C GLN A 72 -21.65 1.07 -7.06
N THR A 73 -21.62 -0.02 -6.32
CA THR A 73 -21.35 -0.04 -4.88
C THR A 73 -20.00 0.60 -4.55
N ILE A 74 -18.94 0.27 -5.32
CA ILE A 74 -17.62 0.87 -5.14
C ILE A 74 -17.68 2.40 -5.27
N PHE A 75 -18.33 2.91 -6.31
CA PHE A 75 -18.43 4.35 -6.55
C PHE A 75 -19.30 5.04 -5.51
N GLU A 76 -20.45 4.48 -5.14
CA GLU A 76 -21.30 5.01 -4.08
C GLU A 76 -20.54 5.18 -2.77
N VAL A 77 -19.75 4.19 -2.38
CA VAL A 77 -18.93 4.26 -1.17
C VAL A 77 -17.82 5.30 -1.30
N LEU A 78 -17.09 5.32 -2.41
CA LEU A 78 -15.98 6.26 -2.61
C LEU A 78 -16.45 7.72 -2.72
N GLU A 79 -17.65 7.96 -3.25
CA GLU A 79 -18.25 9.30 -3.35
C GLU A 79 -18.66 9.90 -2.00
N THR A 80 -18.75 9.07 -0.96
CA THR A 80 -19.03 9.57 0.39
C THR A 80 -17.90 10.42 0.96
N ASP A 81 -16.68 10.30 0.42
CA ASP A 81 -15.53 11.11 0.81
C ASP A 81 -15.32 12.25 -0.20
N PRO A 82 -15.48 13.52 0.22
CA PRO A 82 -15.32 14.68 -0.65
C PRO A 82 -13.92 14.85 -1.25
N GLU A 83 -12.90 14.26 -0.65
CA GLU A 83 -11.53 14.30 -1.17
C GLU A 83 -11.28 13.20 -2.22
N VAL A 84 -12.07 12.13 -2.16
CA VAL A 84 -12.00 11.00 -3.11
C VAL A 84 -12.89 11.20 -4.32
N ALA A 85 -14.07 11.80 -4.14
CA ALA A 85 -15.05 12.00 -5.20
C ALA A 85 -14.46 12.62 -6.50
N PRO A 86 -13.59 13.65 -6.46
CA PRO A 86 -12.96 14.20 -7.66
C PRO A 86 -12.09 13.19 -8.43
N LEU A 87 -11.52 12.20 -7.74
CA LEU A 87 -10.69 11.17 -8.37
C LEU A 87 -11.50 10.19 -9.22
N LEU A 88 -12.82 10.19 -9.06
CA LEU A 88 -13.75 9.35 -9.81
C LEU A 88 -14.25 10.04 -11.10
N GLY A 89 -13.85 11.28 -11.36
CA GLY A 89 -14.33 12.09 -12.49
C GLY A 89 -14.32 11.37 -13.84
N PRO A 90 -13.25 10.69 -14.26
CA PRO A 90 -13.22 9.93 -15.51
C PRO A 90 -14.29 8.84 -15.59
N PHE A 91 -14.54 8.12 -14.49
CA PHE A 91 -15.54 7.07 -14.40
C PHE A 91 -16.96 7.63 -14.42
N GLN A 92 -17.20 8.69 -13.64
CA GLN A 92 -18.48 9.41 -13.65
C GLN A 92 -18.81 9.96 -15.02
N THR A 93 -17.83 10.46 -15.77
CA THR A 93 -18.00 10.94 -17.14
C THR A 93 -18.41 9.80 -18.07
N ALA A 94 -17.78 8.65 -17.98
CA ALA A 94 -18.14 7.47 -18.77
C ALA A 94 -19.59 7.01 -18.45
N MET A 95 -19.98 7.01 -17.19
CA MET A 95 -21.35 6.69 -16.76
C MET A 95 -22.38 7.69 -17.32
N LYS A 96 -22.12 9.00 -17.22
CA LYS A 96 -23.00 10.06 -17.76
C LYS A 96 -23.15 9.97 -19.27
N ASN A 97 -22.09 9.63 -19.97
CA ASN A 97 -22.08 9.50 -21.41
C ASN A 97 -22.61 8.13 -21.89
N LYS A 98 -23.05 7.27 -20.96
CA LYS A 98 -23.50 5.89 -21.24
C LYS A 98 -22.44 5.05 -21.97
N ALA A 99 -21.17 5.36 -21.77
CA ALA A 99 -20.03 4.63 -22.32
C ALA A 99 -19.72 3.38 -21.42
N MET A 100 -20.71 2.52 -21.24
CA MET A 100 -20.63 1.39 -20.30
C MET A 100 -19.57 0.38 -20.71
N GLU A 101 -19.41 0.11 -22.01
CA GLU A 101 -18.37 -0.80 -22.52
C GLU A 101 -16.95 -0.33 -22.16
N GLN A 102 -16.70 0.97 -22.27
CA GLN A 102 -15.43 1.55 -21.87
C GLN A 102 -15.19 1.43 -20.35
N LEU A 103 -16.24 1.68 -19.56
CA LEU A 103 -16.18 1.56 -18.10
C LEU A 103 -15.91 0.11 -17.69
N GLU A 104 -16.63 -0.84 -18.24
CA GLU A 104 -16.45 -2.27 -17.99
C GLU A 104 -15.06 -2.75 -18.41
N GLY A 105 -14.53 -2.27 -19.53
CA GLY A 105 -13.17 -2.55 -19.97
C GLY A 105 -12.10 -2.09 -18.97
N MET A 106 -12.23 -0.87 -18.45
CA MET A 106 -11.30 -0.33 -17.44
C MET A 106 -11.37 -1.13 -16.12
N ILE A 107 -12.59 -1.43 -15.66
CA ILE A 107 -12.79 -2.18 -14.41
C ILE A 107 -12.37 -3.63 -14.59
N GLY A 108 -12.70 -4.25 -15.73
CA GLY A 108 -12.27 -5.61 -16.07
C GLY A 108 -10.74 -5.74 -16.06
N THR A 109 -10.03 -4.80 -16.66
CA THR A 109 -8.57 -4.76 -16.63
C THR A 109 -8.04 -4.69 -15.20
N LEU A 110 -8.59 -3.79 -14.37
CA LEU A 110 -8.20 -3.69 -12.96
C LEU A 110 -8.42 -5.02 -12.22
N ARG A 111 -9.58 -5.65 -12.43
CA ARG A 111 -9.92 -6.94 -11.80
C ARG A 111 -8.97 -8.06 -12.21
N VAL A 112 -8.59 -8.15 -13.47
CA VAL A 112 -7.62 -9.15 -13.94
C VAL A 112 -6.30 -9.02 -13.21
N TYR A 113 -5.78 -7.80 -13.05
CA TYR A 113 -4.51 -7.58 -12.34
C TYR A 113 -4.64 -7.81 -10.83
N THR A 114 -5.72 -7.37 -10.21
CA THR A 114 -5.89 -7.47 -8.75
C THR A 114 -6.28 -8.88 -8.31
N SER A 115 -7.02 -9.66 -9.11
CA SER A 115 -7.39 -11.02 -8.77
C SER A 115 -6.19 -11.95 -8.58
N ARG A 116 -5.11 -11.71 -9.33
CA ARG A 116 -3.86 -12.47 -9.16
C ARG A 116 -3.22 -12.29 -7.78
N LEU A 117 -3.47 -11.16 -7.12
CA LEU A 117 -2.95 -10.86 -5.80
C LEU A 117 -3.87 -11.37 -4.67
N ALA A 118 -5.08 -11.83 -4.99
CA ALA A 118 -6.07 -12.27 -4.02
C ALA A 118 -5.87 -13.75 -3.64
N THR A 119 -4.69 -14.09 -3.12
CA THR A 119 -4.34 -15.44 -2.64
C THR A 119 -4.32 -15.47 -1.12
N LYS A 120 -4.42 -16.67 -0.53
CA LYS A 120 -4.35 -16.87 0.93
C LYS A 120 -3.01 -16.39 1.49
N GLU A 121 -1.93 -16.63 0.76
CA GLU A 121 -0.56 -16.25 1.11
C GLU A 121 -0.41 -14.72 1.13
N SER A 122 -0.92 -14.05 0.10
CA SER A 122 -0.94 -12.58 0.04
C SER A 122 -1.75 -12.00 1.19
N TYR A 123 -2.90 -12.59 1.50
CA TYR A 123 -3.74 -12.14 2.60
C TYR A 123 -3.04 -12.33 3.94
N TRP A 124 -2.38 -13.46 4.14
CA TRP A 124 -1.65 -13.72 5.38
C TRP A 124 -0.47 -12.77 5.58
N ILE A 125 0.31 -12.48 4.52
CA ILE A 125 1.50 -11.60 4.61
C ILE A 125 1.12 -10.13 4.79
N PHE A 126 0.05 -9.67 4.12
CA PHE A 126 -0.31 -8.24 4.06
C PHE A 126 -1.49 -7.86 4.96
N HIS A 127 -1.95 -8.76 5.82
CA HIS A 127 -2.99 -8.45 6.79
C HIS A 127 -2.42 -7.71 8.00
N LYS A 128 -3.21 -6.79 8.55
CA LYS A 128 -2.76 -5.82 9.57
C LYS A 128 -2.86 -6.31 11.03
N ASP A 129 -3.33 -7.54 11.26
CA ASP A 129 -3.50 -8.09 12.62
C ASP A 129 -2.24 -8.85 13.09
N GLY A 130 -1.14 -8.15 13.34
CA GLY A 130 0.08 -8.78 13.83
C GLY A 130 1.20 -7.78 14.10
N ASP A 131 2.33 -8.29 14.52
CA ASP A 131 3.55 -7.51 14.64
C ASP A 131 4.03 -7.09 13.25
N ASP A 132 3.85 -5.82 12.94
CA ASP A 132 4.27 -5.25 11.66
C ASP A 132 5.79 -5.28 11.55
N PHE A 133 6.31 -5.93 10.51
CA PHE A 133 7.72 -5.82 10.15
C PHE A 133 8.01 -4.47 9.50
N ASP A 134 8.73 -3.59 10.20
CA ASP A 134 9.18 -2.34 9.60
C ASP A 134 10.33 -2.59 8.62
N LEU A 135 10.07 -2.37 7.33
CA LEU A 135 11.05 -2.49 6.24
C LEU A 135 12.24 -1.53 6.38
N LYS A 136 12.36 -0.77 7.45
CA LYS A 136 13.54 0.05 7.73
C LYS A 136 14.64 -0.78 8.40
N VAL A 137 15.16 -1.75 7.70
CA VAL A 137 16.26 -2.63 8.17
C VAL A 137 17.53 -1.88 8.55
N SER A 138 17.65 -0.61 8.16
CA SER A 138 18.74 0.31 8.49
C SER A 138 18.59 1.03 9.83
N ASP A 139 17.54 0.72 10.61
CA ASP A 139 17.34 1.36 11.91
C ASP A 139 18.35 0.80 12.93
N PRO A 140 19.20 1.65 13.53
CA PRO A 140 20.17 1.19 14.55
C PRO A 140 19.50 0.63 15.82
N LYS A 141 18.24 0.97 16.08
CA LYS A 141 17.48 0.44 17.22
C LYS A 141 16.92 -0.96 16.97
N ASN A 142 16.66 -1.30 15.71
CA ASN A 142 16.09 -2.57 15.31
C ASN A 142 16.75 -3.08 14.01
N PRO A 143 18.05 -3.43 14.05
CA PRO A 143 18.75 -3.96 12.87
C PRO A 143 18.15 -5.33 12.50
N SER A 144 17.84 -5.51 11.23
CA SER A 144 17.11 -6.68 10.77
C SER A 144 17.67 -7.24 9.46
N TYR A 145 17.44 -8.54 9.24
CA TYR A 145 17.63 -9.20 7.95
C TYR A 145 16.26 -9.43 7.30
N LEU A 146 16.16 -9.14 6.02
CA LEU A 146 15.00 -9.46 5.22
C LEU A 146 15.46 -10.39 4.09
N LEU A 147 14.89 -11.59 4.05
CA LEU A 147 15.06 -12.54 2.97
C LEU A 147 13.76 -12.58 2.15
N ILE A 148 13.89 -12.37 0.85
CA ILE A 148 12.76 -12.42 -0.08
C ILE A 148 13.09 -13.54 -1.08
N ALA A 149 12.24 -14.56 -1.10
CA ALA A 149 12.37 -15.67 -2.05
C ALA A 149 11.38 -15.51 -3.21
N ASN A 150 11.74 -16.03 -4.36
CA ASN A 150 10.84 -16.20 -5.50
C ASN A 150 10.51 -17.69 -5.66
N ASP A 151 9.30 -17.98 -6.15
CA ASP A 151 8.86 -19.32 -6.50
C ASP A 151 8.61 -19.36 -8.01
N PRO A 152 9.35 -20.18 -8.79
CA PRO A 152 9.19 -20.24 -10.24
C PRO A 152 7.76 -20.63 -10.69
N GLU A 153 7.04 -21.42 -9.90
CA GLU A 153 5.68 -21.84 -10.25
C GLU A 153 4.66 -20.70 -10.04
N MET A 154 4.96 -19.75 -9.13
CA MET A 154 4.10 -18.62 -8.80
C MET A 154 4.73 -17.27 -9.13
N GLU A 155 5.74 -17.23 -10.00
CA GLU A 155 6.54 -16.04 -10.30
C GLU A 155 5.69 -14.80 -10.65
N SER A 156 4.65 -14.98 -11.45
CA SER A 156 3.78 -13.86 -11.88
C SER A 156 3.03 -13.18 -10.72
N ILE A 157 2.84 -13.87 -9.60
CA ILE A 157 2.17 -13.37 -8.41
C ILE A 157 3.19 -12.90 -7.39
N ILE A 158 4.10 -13.80 -7.01
CA ILE A 158 5.12 -13.54 -5.99
C ILE A 158 6.09 -12.46 -6.45
N GLY A 159 6.49 -12.45 -7.72
CA GLY A 159 7.35 -11.41 -8.28
C GLY A 159 6.75 -10.01 -8.16
N ALA A 160 5.45 -9.85 -8.39
CA ALA A 160 4.76 -8.57 -8.22
C ALA A 160 4.73 -8.12 -6.74
N LEU A 161 4.49 -9.05 -5.81
CA LEU A 161 4.51 -8.78 -4.37
C LEU A 161 5.92 -8.45 -3.88
N ASN A 162 6.92 -9.21 -4.32
CA ASN A 162 8.32 -8.96 -4.02
C ASN A 162 8.77 -7.60 -4.53
N ALA A 163 8.38 -7.22 -5.74
CA ALA A 163 8.65 -5.90 -6.31
C ALA A 163 8.03 -4.77 -5.46
N LEU A 164 6.82 -4.95 -4.94
CA LEU A 164 6.18 -4.01 -4.04
C LEU A 164 6.96 -3.84 -2.73
N ILE A 165 7.35 -4.95 -2.10
CA ILE A 165 8.14 -4.96 -0.87
C ILE A 165 9.50 -4.28 -1.11
N LEU A 166 10.21 -4.64 -2.18
CA LEU A 166 11.50 -4.05 -2.53
C LEU A 166 11.40 -2.55 -2.81
N ASN A 167 10.39 -2.10 -3.55
CA ASN A 167 10.17 -0.68 -3.79
C ASN A 167 9.94 0.10 -2.49
N ARG A 168 9.25 -0.50 -1.52
CA ARG A 168 9.04 0.07 -0.20
C ARG A 168 10.32 0.05 0.62
N LEU A 169 11.03 -1.08 0.67
CA LEU A 169 12.32 -1.24 1.33
C LEU A 169 13.32 -0.18 0.89
N VAL A 170 13.51 -0.02 -0.42
CA VAL A 170 14.42 0.99 -0.99
C VAL A 170 14.05 2.39 -0.54
N THR A 171 12.78 2.72 -0.52
CA THR A 171 12.32 4.02 -0.03
C THR A 171 12.66 4.20 1.45
N ARG A 172 12.52 3.15 2.26
CA ARG A 172 12.78 3.18 3.71
C ARG A 172 14.27 3.28 4.04
N VAL A 173 15.13 2.50 3.36
CA VAL A 173 16.58 2.52 3.61
C VAL A 173 17.27 3.73 3.00
N ASN A 174 16.71 4.29 1.92
CA ASN A 174 17.28 5.43 1.20
C ASN A 174 16.85 6.79 1.79
N THR A 175 16.43 6.81 3.04
CA THR A 175 16.05 8.02 3.79
C THR A 175 16.75 8.08 5.12
N GLY A 176 16.98 9.29 5.65
CA GLY A 176 17.56 9.51 6.98
C GLY A 176 19.08 9.51 6.97
N GLN A 177 19.68 10.27 6.05
CA GLN A 177 21.13 10.45 5.93
C GLN A 177 21.83 10.61 7.30
N GLY A 178 22.90 9.84 7.50
CA GLY A 178 23.71 9.88 8.72
C GLY A 178 23.17 9.11 9.93
N LYS A 179 21.89 8.78 9.98
CA LYS A 179 21.24 8.07 11.10
C LYS A 179 21.13 6.57 10.89
N ASN A 180 21.38 6.09 9.67
CA ASN A 180 21.24 4.69 9.32
C ASN A 180 22.52 3.90 9.64
N ILE A 181 22.35 2.62 10.03
CA ILE A 181 23.44 1.64 9.94
C ILE A 181 23.69 1.27 8.48
N PRO A 182 24.88 0.78 8.13
CA PRO A 182 25.14 0.25 6.79
C PRO A 182 24.21 -0.93 6.46
N VAL A 183 23.70 -0.94 5.23
CA VAL A 183 22.82 -1.99 4.71
C VAL A 183 23.36 -2.50 3.38
N SER A 184 23.30 -3.81 3.17
CA SER A 184 23.56 -4.42 1.87
C SER A 184 22.27 -4.96 1.27
N ILE A 185 21.98 -4.57 0.04
CA ILE A 185 20.91 -5.13 -0.78
C ILE A 185 21.58 -6.03 -1.81
N ILE A 186 21.27 -7.32 -1.74
CA ILE A 186 21.82 -8.35 -2.64
C ILE A 186 20.63 -8.94 -3.40
N VAL A 187 20.67 -8.83 -4.71
CA VAL A 187 19.68 -9.41 -5.63
C VAL A 187 20.43 -10.42 -6.50
N ASP A 188 20.17 -11.68 -6.33
CA ASP A 188 20.89 -12.77 -7.01
C ASP A 188 20.49 -12.87 -8.49
N GLU A 189 19.20 -12.76 -8.80
CA GLU A 189 18.67 -12.82 -10.17
C GLU A 189 17.75 -11.62 -10.44
N LEU A 190 18.33 -10.49 -10.87
CA LEU A 190 17.62 -9.24 -11.09
C LEU A 190 16.49 -9.32 -12.13
N PRO A 191 16.63 -10.02 -13.27
CA PRO A 191 15.58 -10.11 -14.27
C PRO A 191 14.28 -10.75 -13.80
N THR A 192 14.30 -11.58 -12.76
CA THR A 192 13.07 -12.16 -12.19
C THR A 192 12.25 -11.17 -11.37
N LEU A 193 12.79 -9.96 -11.12
CA LEU A 193 12.19 -8.94 -10.30
C LEU A 193 12.16 -7.60 -11.02
N TYR A 194 11.01 -7.15 -11.49
CA TYR A 194 10.90 -5.80 -12.03
C TYR A 194 10.94 -4.76 -10.90
N PHE A 195 12.08 -4.13 -10.74
CA PHE A 195 12.41 -3.22 -9.66
C PHE A 195 12.55 -1.77 -10.16
N HIS A 196 11.45 -1.09 -10.28
CA HIS A 196 11.35 0.22 -10.94
C HIS A 196 12.22 1.35 -10.36
N LYS A 197 12.69 1.24 -9.11
CA LYS A 197 13.49 2.31 -8.45
C LYS A 197 14.97 1.97 -8.32
N ILE A 198 15.45 1.02 -9.05
CA ILE A 198 16.84 0.56 -8.94
C ILE A 198 17.84 1.63 -9.36
N ASP A 199 17.55 2.37 -10.41
CA ASP A 199 18.32 3.50 -10.91
C ASP A 199 18.50 4.56 -9.83
N ARG A 200 17.40 4.94 -9.18
CA ARG A 200 17.40 5.90 -8.10
C ARG A 200 18.16 5.38 -6.87
N LEU A 201 18.03 4.10 -6.56
CA LEU A 201 18.77 3.48 -5.48
C LEU A 201 20.27 3.58 -5.74
N ILE A 202 20.74 3.14 -6.90
CA ILE A 202 22.16 3.17 -7.27
C ILE A 202 22.73 4.61 -7.16
N GLY A 203 21.98 5.60 -7.67
CA GLY A 203 22.40 7.00 -7.66
C GLY A 203 22.52 7.62 -6.26
N THR A 204 21.76 7.13 -5.27
CA THR A 204 21.66 7.73 -3.93
C THR A 204 22.09 6.83 -2.77
N ALA A 205 22.38 5.57 -3.02
CA ALA A 205 22.69 4.55 -2.02
C ALA A 205 23.86 4.94 -1.12
N ARG A 206 24.94 5.49 -1.71
CA ARG A 206 26.16 5.84 -0.99
C ARG A 206 25.92 6.82 0.17
N SER A 207 25.13 7.85 -0.03
CA SER A 207 24.83 8.86 1.00
C SER A 207 24.02 8.30 2.17
N ASN A 208 23.31 7.20 1.95
CA ASN A 208 22.52 6.50 2.96
C ASN A 208 23.20 5.23 3.50
N LYS A 209 24.48 5.01 3.18
CA LYS A 209 25.27 3.84 3.59
C LYS A 209 24.66 2.51 3.08
N VAL A 210 24.08 2.52 1.89
CA VAL A 210 23.53 1.33 1.24
C VAL A 210 24.52 0.84 0.18
N SER A 211 24.93 -0.43 0.26
CA SER A 211 25.62 -1.13 -0.82
C SER A 211 24.62 -1.96 -1.61
N VAL A 212 24.83 -2.08 -2.92
CA VAL A 212 23.94 -2.82 -3.81
C VAL A 212 24.77 -3.79 -4.62
N ALA A 213 24.42 -5.07 -4.59
CA ALA A 213 24.96 -6.10 -5.44
C ALA A 213 23.82 -6.70 -6.27
N LEU A 214 23.96 -6.72 -7.60
CA LEU A 214 22.95 -7.18 -8.53
C LEU A 214 23.55 -8.31 -9.38
N GLY A 215 22.95 -9.49 -9.30
CA GLY A 215 23.26 -10.66 -10.12
C GLY A 215 22.31 -10.74 -11.31
N PHE A 216 22.84 -11.19 -12.44
CA PHE A 216 22.07 -11.57 -13.63
C PHE A 216 22.91 -12.53 -14.48
N GLN A 217 22.26 -13.36 -15.27
CA GLN A 217 22.96 -14.37 -16.08
C GLN A 217 23.31 -13.82 -17.45
N GLU A 218 22.36 -13.15 -18.11
CA GLU A 218 22.52 -12.68 -19.48
C GLU A 218 22.11 -11.23 -19.65
N LEU A 219 22.95 -10.44 -20.33
CA LEU A 219 22.69 -9.03 -20.61
C LEU A 219 21.43 -8.80 -21.47
N PRO A 220 21.13 -9.60 -22.50
CA PRO A 220 19.91 -9.43 -23.29
C PRO A 220 18.62 -9.55 -22.49
N GLN A 221 18.57 -10.41 -21.48
CA GLN A 221 17.41 -10.53 -20.59
C GLN A 221 17.24 -9.26 -19.76
N LEU A 222 18.34 -8.75 -19.21
CA LEU A 222 18.32 -7.49 -18.46
C LEU A 222 17.87 -6.31 -19.32
N GLU A 223 18.35 -6.22 -20.57
CA GLU A 223 17.94 -5.18 -21.52
C GLU A 223 16.47 -5.28 -21.91
N SER A 224 15.91 -6.50 -22.00
CA SER A 224 14.48 -6.71 -22.27
C SER A 224 13.59 -6.12 -21.20
N ASP A 225 13.97 -6.29 -19.94
CA ASP A 225 13.13 -5.96 -18.78
C ASP A 225 13.34 -4.53 -18.26
N TYR A 226 14.58 -4.03 -18.37
CA TYR A 226 14.96 -2.71 -17.85
C TYR A 226 15.27 -1.67 -18.94
N GLY A 227 15.31 -2.07 -20.21
CA GLY A 227 15.67 -1.21 -21.34
C GLY A 227 17.17 -1.10 -21.55
N LYS A 228 17.55 -0.45 -22.66
CA LYS A 228 18.97 -0.19 -23.02
C LYS A 228 19.49 1.06 -22.35
#